data_61a83ce5e323ddad958f096392ffd423
#
_entry.id   61a83ce5e323ddad958f096392ffd423
#
_cell.length_a   1.000
_cell.length_b   1.000
_cell.length_c   1.000
_cell.angle_alpha   90.00
_cell.angle_beta   90.00
_cell.angle_gamma   90.00
#
_symmetry.space_group_name_H-M   'P 1'
#
loop_
_entity.id
_entity.type
_entity.pdbx_description
1 polymer ?
#
loop_
_entity_poly.entity_id
_entity_poly.type
_entity_poly.pdbx_seq_one_letter_code
_entity_poly.pdbx_strand_id
1 'polypeptide(L)'
;MKKIIVAFLFSIHAGLFAVGEVFVFSDYKDPNRSINFPDTDKFKVVITDLHTHSVFSDGAVWPNVRVEEAVRDGIDIMAITEHLEYQPHIDDIPHPDRNRSFEIAEEISQNKDLVVINGAEITRMFPPGHINAVFIEDANKLIYLDESKIEKAKQDLEKIPEEDLLEYKNQSWLEDAALANLWPVKEALKEARKQKAFTFWNHPAWSSEEFIGEPMVRDVHKDFFESELLHGIEVANGDGYSEEAFQIALDYGLTILG
;
A
#
# COMPACT_ATOMS: atom_id res chain seq x y z
N MET A 1 52.07 32.45 36.41
CA MET A 1 51.26 31.21 36.40
C MET A 1 49.79 31.55 36.52
N LYS A 2 49.16 32.13 35.47
CA LYS A 2 47.71 32.45 35.44
C LYS A 2 47.17 32.50 34.01
N LYS A 3 47.49 31.53 33.15
CA LYS A 3 46.97 31.50 31.77
C LYS A 3 46.56 30.10 31.24
N ILE A 4 46.25 29.12 32.10
CA ILE A 4 45.96 27.75 31.64
C ILE A 4 44.52 27.30 32.01
N ILE A 5 43.70 28.12 32.67
CA ILE A 5 42.37 27.67 33.15
C ILE A 5 41.23 28.07 32.21
N VAL A 6 41.46 28.89 31.19
CA VAL A 6 40.35 29.35 30.30
C VAL A 6 40.09 28.45 29.11
N ALA A 7 41.02 27.53 28.76
CA ALA A 7 40.87 26.68 27.57
C ALA A 7 40.07 25.36 27.80
N PHE A 8 39.77 25.02 29.06
CA PHE A 8 39.13 23.74 29.37
C PHE A 8 37.58 23.81 29.52
N LEU A 9 37.04 25.01 29.56
CA LEU A 9 35.57 25.18 29.71
C LEU A 9 34.82 25.27 28.38
N PHE A 10 35.53 25.35 27.26
CA PHE A 10 34.88 25.41 25.93
C PHE A 10 34.73 24.04 25.23
N SER A 11 35.41 23.00 25.73
CA SER A 11 35.34 21.66 25.13
C SER A 11 34.22 20.77 25.70
N ILE A 12 33.56 21.19 26.78
CA ILE A 12 32.49 20.40 27.39
C ILE A 12 31.11 20.68 26.76
N HIS A 13 30.96 21.81 26.07
CA HIS A 13 29.69 22.15 25.42
C HIS A 13 29.59 21.67 23.95
N ALA A 14 30.68 21.24 23.34
CA ALA A 14 30.64 20.72 21.96
C ALA A 14 30.30 19.23 21.86
N GLY A 15 30.23 18.52 23.00
CA GLY A 15 29.98 17.09 23.04
C GLY A 15 28.50 16.68 23.25
N LEU A 16 27.63 17.65 23.46
CA LEU A 16 26.21 17.38 23.75
C LEU A 16 25.27 17.58 22.54
N PHE A 17 25.81 17.95 21.39
CA PHE A 17 25.02 18.19 20.17
C PHE A 17 25.24 17.16 19.06
N ALA A 18 25.76 15.99 19.36
CA ALA A 18 26.04 14.96 18.38
C ALA A 18 25.05 13.76 18.48
N VAL A 19 23.82 14.00 18.85
CA VAL A 19 22.76 12.99 18.73
C VAL A 19 21.68 13.58 17.83
N GLY A 20 21.78 13.28 16.57
CA GLY A 20 20.75 13.16 15.55
C GLY A 20 19.44 13.99 15.66
N GLU A 21 19.49 15.21 16.22
CA GLU A 21 18.33 16.11 16.07
C GLU A 21 18.40 16.80 14.71
N VAL A 22 17.43 16.54 13.87
CA VAL A 22 17.23 17.31 12.63
C VAL A 22 16.74 18.70 13.05
N PHE A 23 17.63 19.69 13.02
CA PHE A 23 17.24 21.08 13.21
C PHE A 23 16.55 21.58 11.94
N VAL A 24 15.25 21.77 12.02
CA VAL A 24 14.50 22.51 11.00
C VAL A 24 14.74 24.00 11.22
N PHE A 25 15.60 24.60 10.41
CA PHE A 25 15.92 26.04 10.44
C PHE A 25 14.89 26.93 9.74
N SER A 26 13.65 26.47 9.58
CA SER A 26 12.62 27.33 9.02
C SER A 26 11.56 27.63 10.07
N ASP A 27 11.25 28.92 10.26
CA ASP A 27 10.03 29.37 10.91
C ASP A 27 8.77 29.05 10.07
N TYR A 28 8.91 28.09 9.14
CA TYR A 28 7.80 27.61 8.31
C TYR A 28 6.88 26.80 9.20
N LYS A 29 5.86 27.48 9.71
CA LYS A 29 4.70 26.80 10.25
C LYS A 29 3.93 26.26 9.06
N ASP A 30 4.12 24.98 8.82
CA ASP A 30 3.24 24.28 7.89
C ASP A 30 1.81 24.48 8.41
N PRO A 31 0.94 25.21 7.68
CA PRO A 31 -0.42 25.35 8.13
C PRO A 31 -1.02 23.95 8.15
N ASN A 32 -1.58 23.53 9.29
CA ASN A 32 -2.38 22.32 9.34
C ASN A 32 -3.40 22.40 8.21
N ARG A 33 -3.36 21.45 7.31
CA ARG A 33 -4.34 21.37 6.23
C ARG A 33 -5.69 21.00 6.85
N SER A 34 -6.73 21.61 6.34
CA SER A 34 -8.10 21.28 6.72
C SER A 34 -8.87 20.96 5.46
N ILE A 35 -9.28 19.72 5.34
CA ILE A 35 -10.12 19.23 4.26
C ILE A 35 -11.53 19.09 4.84
N ASN A 36 -12.48 19.84 4.31
CA ASN A 36 -13.85 19.84 4.81
C ASN A 36 -14.82 19.48 3.70
N PHE A 37 -15.46 18.33 3.84
CA PHE A 37 -16.63 17.97 3.07
C PHE A 37 -17.87 17.97 3.98
N PRO A 38 -19.03 18.39 3.48
CA PRO A 38 -20.24 18.39 4.29
C PRO A 38 -20.71 16.96 4.58
N ASP A 39 -21.12 16.73 5.82
CA ASP A 39 -21.83 15.51 6.19
C ASP A 39 -23.13 15.38 5.37
N THR A 40 -23.56 14.15 5.16
CA THR A 40 -24.90 13.88 4.61
C THR A 40 -25.91 13.74 5.75
N ASP A 41 -27.20 13.68 5.42
CA ASP A 41 -28.26 13.47 6.42
C ASP A 41 -28.10 12.16 7.22
N LYS A 42 -27.36 11.20 6.71
CA LYS A 42 -27.25 9.85 7.29
C LYS A 42 -25.82 9.47 7.68
N PHE A 43 -24.81 10.08 7.09
CA PHE A 43 -23.40 9.67 7.24
C PHE A 43 -22.51 10.89 7.49
N LYS A 44 -21.53 10.70 8.36
CA LYS A 44 -20.39 11.60 8.48
C LYS A 44 -19.42 11.34 7.36
N VAL A 45 -18.85 12.41 6.82
CA VAL A 45 -17.74 12.32 5.87
C VAL A 45 -16.44 12.24 6.67
N VAL A 46 -15.57 11.32 6.28
CA VAL A 46 -14.22 11.17 6.82
C VAL A 46 -13.21 11.24 5.68
N ILE A 47 -12.06 11.84 5.95
CA ILE A 47 -10.96 11.94 4.99
C ILE A 47 -10.05 10.75 5.21
N THR A 48 -9.79 9.99 4.16
CA THR A 48 -9.00 8.76 4.27
C THR A 48 -7.81 8.77 3.32
N ASP A 49 -6.71 8.17 3.77
CA ASP A 49 -5.61 7.74 2.92
C ASP A 49 -5.44 6.23 3.11
N LEU A 50 -5.84 5.46 2.09
CA LEU A 50 -5.91 4.00 2.15
C LEU A 50 -4.74 3.31 1.44
N HIS A 51 -3.73 4.08 0.97
CA HIS A 51 -2.60 3.53 0.25
C HIS A 51 -1.30 4.22 0.67
N THR A 52 -0.67 3.74 1.74
CA THR A 52 0.58 4.31 2.24
C THR A 52 1.66 3.26 2.47
N HIS A 53 2.90 3.64 2.22
CA HIS A 53 4.10 2.83 2.40
C HIS A 53 5.08 3.49 3.35
N SER A 54 5.85 2.67 4.04
CA SER A 54 6.96 3.09 4.87
C SER A 54 8.26 2.36 4.47
N VAL A 55 9.33 2.55 5.22
CA VAL A 55 10.59 1.81 5.02
C VAL A 55 10.47 0.29 5.23
N PHE A 56 9.30 -0.19 5.65
CA PHE A 56 9.00 -1.62 5.74
C PHE A 56 8.66 -2.25 4.38
N SER A 57 8.45 -1.42 3.35
CA SER A 57 8.49 -1.81 1.94
C SER A 57 9.33 -0.79 1.16
N ASP A 58 8.81 -0.06 0.23
CA ASP A 58 9.54 0.86 -0.63
C ASP A 58 9.38 2.34 -0.27
N GLY A 59 8.64 2.64 0.79
CA GLY A 59 8.49 4.00 1.30
C GLY A 59 9.79 4.56 1.89
N ALA A 60 9.91 5.89 1.91
CA ALA A 60 11.12 6.58 2.31
C ALA A 60 11.18 6.95 3.80
N VAL A 61 10.09 6.77 4.56
CA VAL A 61 10.00 7.20 5.96
C VAL A 61 9.47 6.09 6.87
N TRP A 62 9.74 6.22 8.17
CA TRP A 62 9.23 5.29 9.17
C TRP A 62 7.72 5.47 9.40
N PRO A 63 7.00 4.43 9.90
CA PRO A 63 5.55 4.49 10.14
C PRO A 63 5.12 5.64 11.07
N ASN A 64 5.94 5.99 12.07
CA ASN A 64 5.66 7.13 12.94
C ASN A 64 5.66 8.47 12.19
N VAL A 65 6.50 8.61 11.17
CA VAL A 65 6.51 9.82 10.32
C VAL A 65 5.25 9.87 9.46
N ARG A 66 4.79 8.74 8.91
CA ARG A 66 3.51 8.65 8.20
C ARG A 66 2.33 9.12 9.06
N VAL A 67 2.32 8.71 10.34
CA VAL A 67 1.29 9.18 11.29
C VAL A 67 1.32 10.71 11.47
N GLU A 68 2.52 11.30 11.60
CA GLU A 68 2.65 12.77 11.73
C GLU A 68 2.24 13.49 10.43
N GLU A 69 2.57 12.93 9.27
CA GLU A 69 2.14 13.46 7.97
C GLU A 69 0.62 13.43 7.85
N ALA A 70 -0.02 12.29 8.15
CA ALA A 70 -1.47 12.16 8.11
C ALA A 70 -2.19 13.17 9.03
N VAL A 71 -1.72 13.31 10.27
CA VAL A 71 -2.27 14.30 11.21
C VAL A 71 -2.10 15.72 10.69
N ARG A 72 -0.92 16.08 10.18
CA ARG A 72 -0.66 17.40 9.59
C ARG A 72 -1.57 17.70 8.41
N ASP A 73 -1.83 16.70 7.58
CA ASP A 73 -2.61 16.84 6.35
C ASP A 73 -4.12 16.72 6.59
N GLY A 74 -4.54 16.47 7.85
CA GLY A 74 -5.96 16.45 8.24
C GLY A 74 -6.68 15.17 7.80
N ILE A 75 -5.97 14.06 7.76
CA ILE A 75 -6.52 12.73 7.49
C ILE A 75 -7.18 12.18 8.76
N ASP A 76 -8.39 11.66 8.64
CA ASP A 76 -9.12 11.02 9.73
C ASP A 76 -8.78 9.52 9.87
N ILE A 77 -8.56 8.84 8.73
CA ILE A 77 -8.24 7.41 8.68
C ILE A 77 -7.08 7.17 7.71
N MET A 78 -6.05 6.50 8.19
CA MET A 78 -4.90 6.08 7.37
C MET A 78 -4.75 4.56 7.39
N ALA A 79 -4.55 3.93 6.24
CA ALA A 79 -4.13 2.54 6.15
C ALA A 79 -2.61 2.43 5.98
N ILE A 80 -1.99 1.49 6.66
CA ILE A 80 -0.62 1.05 6.36
C ILE A 80 -0.74 -0.14 5.41
N THR A 81 -0.22 0.00 4.19
CA THR A 81 -0.41 -0.97 3.09
C THR A 81 0.93 -1.35 2.45
N GLU A 82 1.86 -1.82 3.26
CA GLU A 82 3.17 -2.25 2.77
C GLU A 82 3.05 -3.33 1.70
N HIS A 83 3.94 -3.29 0.70
CA HIS A 83 4.09 -4.38 -0.25
C HIS A 83 4.38 -5.70 0.47
N LEU A 84 3.65 -6.76 0.17
CA LEU A 84 3.89 -8.07 0.75
C LEU A 84 5.14 -8.74 0.15
N GLU A 85 5.33 -8.59 -1.15
CA GLU A 85 6.35 -9.30 -1.91
C GLU A 85 7.55 -8.44 -2.30
N TYR A 86 7.39 -7.12 -2.29
CA TYR A 86 8.45 -6.19 -2.64
C TYR A 86 8.92 -5.40 -1.42
N GLN A 87 10.10 -5.74 -0.91
CA GLN A 87 10.68 -5.15 0.29
C GLN A 87 12.15 -4.83 0.07
N PRO A 88 12.45 -3.72 -0.60
CA PRO A 88 13.83 -3.40 -1.00
C PRO A 88 14.77 -3.14 0.17
N HIS A 89 14.24 -2.85 1.37
CA HIS A 89 15.04 -2.56 2.57
C HIS A 89 15.14 -3.74 3.53
N ILE A 90 14.72 -4.96 3.15
CA ILE A 90 14.64 -6.11 4.07
C ILE A 90 15.98 -6.52 4.67
N ASP A 91 17.08 -6.33 3.96
CA ASP A 91 18.42 -6.67 4.44
C ASP A 91 18.91 -5.71 5.54
N ASP A 92 18.50 -4.44 5.47
CA ASP A 92 18.85 -3.40 6.45
C ASP A 92 17.82 -3.28 7.57
N ILE A 93 16.56 -3.58 7.27
CA ILE A 93 15.41 -3.51 8.17
C ILE A 93 14.69 -4.87 8.17
N PRO A 94 15.29 -5.92 8.78
CA PRO A 94 14.65 -7.24 8.79
C PRO A 94 13.37 -7.22 9.64
N HIS A 95 12.24 -7.55 9.02
CA HIS A 95 10.92 -7.56 9.65
C HIS A 95 10.06 -8.69 9.07
N PRO A 96 10.20 -9.91 9.58
CA PRO A 96 9.44 -11.05 9.08
C PRO A 96 7.93 -10.92 9.30
N ASP A 97 7.51 -10.17 10.32
CA ASP A 97 6.11 -9.89 10.61
C ASP A 97 5.58 -8.73 9.75
N ARG A 98 4.61 -9.02 8.89
CA ARG A 98 4.00 -8.05 7.96
C ARG A 98 3.04 -7.08 8.65
N ASN A 99 2.69 -7.30 9.90
CA ASN A 99 1.89 -6.36 10.68
C ASN A 99 2.74 -5.30 11.39
N ARG A 100 4.07 -5.45 11.40
CA ARG A 100 4.94 -4.63 12.25
C ARG A 100 4.87 -3.13 11.97
N SER A 101 4.78 -2.72 10.71
CA SER A 101 4.63 -1.31 10.33
C SER A 101 3.31 -0.72 10.85
N PHE A 102 2.22 -1.48 10.72
CA PHE A 102 0.91 -1.11 11.27
C PHE A 102 0.97 -0.97 12.80
N GLU A 103 1.55 -1.94 13.52
CA GLU A 103 1.65 -1.88 14.99
C GLU A 103 2.37 -0.62 15.48
N ILE A 104 3.47 -0.23 14.81
CA ILE A 104 4.20 1.00 15.12
C ILE A 104 3.31 2.22 14.89
N ALA A 105 2.64 2.29 13.76
CA ALA A 105 1.76 3.41 13.42
C ALA A 105 0.56 3.51 14.38
N GLU A 106 -0.07 2.38 14.72
CA GLU A 106 -1.17 2.30 15.66
C GLU A 106 -0.76 2.78 17.06
N GLU A 107 0.38 2.33 17.58
CA GLU A 107 0.90 2.76 18.87
C GLU A 107 1.09 4.29 18.93
N ILE A 108 1.65 4.88 17.88
CA ILE A 108 1.92 6.33 17.81
C ILE A 108 0.63 7.14 17.65
N SER A 109 -0.39 6.59 17.01
CA SER A 109 -1.66 7.27 16.76
C SER A 109 -2.59 7.33 17.97
N GLN A 110 -2.38 6.50 19.02
CA GLN A 110 -3.30 6.34 20.17
C GLN A 110 -3.74 7.63 20.87
N ASN A 111 -2.94 8.69 20.81
CA ASN A 111 -3.24 9.99 21.42
C ASN A 111 -3.44 11.09 20.38
N LYS A 112 -3.74 10.73 19.14
CA LYS A 112 -3.94 11.64 18.02
C LYS A 112 -5.38 11.49 17.49
N ASP A 113 -5.83 12.51 16.80
CA ASP A 113 -7.12 12.48 16.10
C ASP A 113 -6.92 11.81 14.72
N LEU A 114 -6.54 10.56 14.74
CA LEU A 114 -6.25 9.73 13.57
C LEU A 114 -6.53 8.26 13.90
N VAL A 115 -7.29 7.60 13.05
CA VAL A 115 -7.48 6.15 13.10
C VAL A 115 -6.50 5.49 12.11
N VAL A 116 -5.65 4.61 12.62
CA VAL A 116 -4.77 3.78 11.77
C VAL A 116 -5.38 2.41 11.60
N ILE A 117 -5.46 1.92 10.37
CA ILE A 117 -6.00 0.59 10.04
C ILE A 117 -4.93 -0.29 9.39
N ASN A 118 -5.01 -1.60 9.66
CA ASN A 118 -4.14 -2.57 9.06
C ASN A 118 -4.53 -2.85 7.61
N GLY A 119 -3.52 -2.90 6.75
CA GLY A 119 -3.66 -3.23 5.34
C GLY A 119 -2.40 -3.88 4.80
N ALA A 120 -2.47 -4.26 3.54
CA ALA A 120 -1.33 -4.79 2.80
C ALA A 120 -1.54 -4.59 1.30
N GLU A 121 -0.46 -4.38 0.58
CA GLU A 121 -0.47 -4.40 -0.87
C GLU A 121 -0.01 -5.76 -1.39
N ILE A 122 -0.93 -6.47 -2.03
CA ILE A 122 -0.65 -7.70 -2.77
C ILE A 122 0.00 -7.29 -4.09
N THR A 123 1.31 -7.44 -4.16
CA THR A 123 2.13 -6.94 -5.25
C THR A 123 2.32 -8.00 -6.31
N ARG A 124 1.80 -7.76 -7.50
CA ARG A 124 1.94 -8.66 -8.64
C ARG A 124 2.20 -7.88 -9.92
N MET A 125 2.86 -8.54 -10.86
CA MET A 125 2.93 -8.02 -12.22
C MET A 125 1.54 -7.99 -12.85
N PHE A 126 1.34 -7.05 -13.74
CA PHE A 126 0.10 -6.99 -14.52
C PHE A 126 0.06 -8.13 -15.58
N PRO A 127 -1.07 -8.82 -15.77
CA PRO A 127 -2.25 -8.84 -14.92
C PRO A 127 -2.08 -9.74 -13.69
N PRO A 128 -2.70 -9.49 -12.54
CA PRO A 128 -3.73 -8.47 -12.30
C PRO A 128 -3.21 -7.10 -11.86
N GLY A 129 -1.92 -6.91 -11.66
CA GLY A 129 -1.36 -5.71 -11.05
C GLY A 129 -1.46 -5.71 -9.53
N HIS A 130 -1.25 -4.56 -8.91
CA HIS A 130 -1.24 -4.39 -7.47
C HIS A 130 -2.65 -4.22 -6.91
N ILE A 131 -2.91 -4.81 -5.76
CA ILE A 131 -4.21 -4.77 -5.11
C ILE A 131 -4.02 -4.53 -3.62
N ASN A 132 -4.61 -3.48 -3.08
CA ASN A 132 -4.68 -3.28 -1.64
C ASN A 132 -5.80 -4.08 -1.00
N ALA A 133 -5.51 -4.60 0.20
CA ALA A 133 -6.49 -5.15 1.11
C ALA A 133 -6.40 -4.37 2.43
N VAL A 134 -7.44 -3.63 2.79
CA VAL A 134 -7.51 -2.83 4.02
C VAL A 134 -8.56 -3.37 4.98
N PHE A 135 -8.46 -3.03 6.27
CA PHE A 135 -9.26 -3.60 7.37
C PHE A 135 -8.97 -5.09 7.63
N ILE A 136 -7.75 -5.54 7.37
CA ILE A 136 -7.33 -6.90 7.67
C ILE A 136 -6.92 -7.04 9.15
N GLU A 137 -7.03 -8.28 9.67
CA GLU A 137 -6.56 -8.62 11.01
C GLU A 137 -5.08 -9.01 11.02
N ASP A 138 -4.61 -9.68 9.96
CA ASP A 138 -3.27 -10.26 9.89
C ASP A 138 -2.78 -10.33 8.44
N ALA A 139 -1.85 -9.44 8.10
CA ALA A 139 -1.23 -9.34 6.78
C ALA A 139 -0.39 -10.59 6.43
N ASN A 140 0.17 -11.29 7.44
CA ASN A 140 0.97 -12.48 7.19
C ASN A 140 0.18 -13.59 6.50
N LYS A 141 -1.13 -13.66 6.74
CA LYS A 141 -2.00 -14.67 6.11
C LYS A 141 -2.24 -14.44 4.63
N LEU A 142 -1.91 -13.26 4.11
CA LEU A 142 -2.05 -12.93 2.68
C LEU A 142 -0.82 -13.34 1.86
N ILE A 143 0.27 -13.73 2.50
CA ILE A 143 1.50 -14.09 1.82
C ILE A 143 1.45 -15.56 1.40
N TYR A 144 1.38 -15.80 0.10
CA TYR A 144 1.46 -17.14 -0.49
C TYR A 144 2.82 -17.33 -1.17
N LEU A 145 3.89 -17.38 -0.34
CA LEU A 145 5.25 -17.71 -0.77
C LEU A 145 5.61 -19.20 -0.54
N ASP A 146 4.64 -20.02 -0.10
CA ASP A 146 4.83 -21.44 0.12
C ASP A 146 4.95 -22.16 -1.24
N GLU A 147 6.15 -22.69 -1.52
CA GLU A 147 6.47 -23.42 -2.76
C GLU A 147 5.47 -24.54 -3.07
N SER A 148 4.94 -25.20 -2.04
CA SER A 148 3.95 -26.26 -2.23
C SER A 148 2.62 -25.74 -2.77
N LYS A 149 2.22 -24.52 -2.40
CA LYS A 149 1.02 -23.88 -2.91
C LYS A 149 1.21 -23.34 -4.32
N ILE A 150 2.38 -22.80 -4.62
CA ILE A 150 2.77 -22.37 -5.96
C ILE A 150 2.77 -23.58 -6.91
N GLU A 151 3.38 -24.67 -6.51
CA GLU A 151 3.41 -25.91 -7.32
C GLU A 151 2.01 -26.47 -7.54
N LYS A 152 1.15 -26.44 -6.51
CA LYS A 152 -0.26 -26.82 -6.66
C LYS A 152 -1.01 -25.88 -7.62
N ALA A 153 -0.77 -24.58 -7.55
CA ALA A 153 -1.37 -23.61 -8.47
C ALA A 153 -0.96 -23.89 -9.92
N LYS A 154 0.31 -24.19 -10.18
CA LYS A 154 0.79 -24.62 -11.51
C LYS A 154 0.07 -25.88 -12.00
N GLN A 155 -0.04 -26.91 -11.16
CA GLN A 155 -0.77 -28.14 -11.50
C GLN A 155 -2.26 -27.90 -11.74
N ASP A 156 -2.85 -26.95 -11.06
CA ASP A 156 -4.27 -26.59 -11.27
C ASP A 156 -4.44 -25.80 -12.58
N LEU A 157 -3.48 -24.93 -12.94
CA LEU A 157 -3.43 -24.26 -14.26
C LEU A 157 -3.31 -25.24 -15.42
N GLU A 158 -2.53 -26.32 -15.28
CA GLU A 158 -2.42 -27.38 -16.30
C GLU A 158 -3.74 -28.10 -16.58
N LYS A 159 -4.70 -28.06 -15.66
CA LYS A 159 -6.04 -28.67 -15.80
C LYS A 159 -7.05 -27.76 -16.48
N ILE A 160 -6.73 -26.47 -16.63
CA ILE A 160 -7.60 -25.54 -17.31
C ILE A 160 -7.52 -25.82 -18.83
N PRO A 161 -8.66 -25.96 -19.52
CA PRO A 161 -8.68 -26.16 -20.94
C PRO A 161 -7.90 -25.08 -21.69
N GLU A 162 -7.19 -25.48 -22.74
CA GLU A 162 -6.35 -24.55 -23.49
C GLU A 162 -7.14 -23.39 -24.09
N GLU A 163 -8.40 -23.62 -24.44
CA GLU A 163 -9.35 -22.64 -24.92
C GLU A 163 -9.63 -21.53 -23.88
N ASP A 164 -9.70 -21.89 -22.60
CA ASP A 164 -9.94 -20.95 -21.50
C ASP A 164 -8.65 -20.18 -21.14
N LEU A 165 -7.47 -20.73 -21.48
CA LEU A 165 -6.17 -20.08 -21.32
C LEU A 165 -5.78 -19.23 -22.54
N LEU A 166 -6.43 -19.40 -23.68
CA LEU A 166 -6.06 -18.74 -24.94
C LEU A 166 -6.08 -17.21 -24.84
N GLU A 167 -7.03 -16.67 -24.10
CA GLU A 167 -7.13 -15.24 -23.89
C GLU A 167 -5.89 -14.69 -23.12
N TYR A 168 -5.38 -15.46 -22.19
CA TYR A 168 -4.14 -15.12 -21.49
C TYR A 168 -2.90 -15.37 -22.35
N LYS A 169 -2.87 -16.46 -23.11
CA LYS A 169 -1.73 -16.83 -23.98
C LYS A 169 -1.56 -15.92 -25.20
N ASN A 170 -2.63 -15.34 -25.70
CA ASN A 170 -2.59 -14.45 -26.88
C ASN A 170 -2.13 -13.03 -26.56
N GLN A 171 -1.86 -12.74 -25.33
CA GLN A 171 -1.32 -11.44 -24.91
C GLN A 171 0.19 -11.56 -24.85
N SER A 172 0.90 -10.79 -25.68
CA SER A 172 2.36 -10.91 -25.91
C SER A 172 3.22 -10.68 -24.66
N TRP A 173 2.64 -10.17 -23.57
CA TRP A 173 3.26 -9.90 -22.29
C TRP A 173 2.82 -10.87 -21.18
N LEU A 174 1.98 -11.84 -21.49
CA LEU A 174 1.57 -12.92 -20.59
C LEU A 174 2.54 -14.10 -20.77
N GLU A 175 3.68 -14.00 -20.10
CA GLU A 175 4.58 -15.15 -19.96
C GLU A 175 3.96 -16.20 -19.02
N ASP A 176 4.39 -17.45 -19.14
CA ASP A 176 3.97 -18.57 -18.28
C ASP A 176 4.07 -18.25 -16.77
N ALA A 177 5.03 -17.40 -16.39
CA ALA A 177 5.21 -16.93 -15.03
C ALA A 177 4.06 -16.06 -14.54
N ALA A 178 3.43 -15.26 -15.39
CA ALA A 178 2.29 -14.42 -15.02
C ALA A 178 1.05 -15.27 -14.74
N LEU A 179 0.81 -16.32 -15.53
CA LEU A 179 -0.29 -17.27 -15.28
C LEU A 179 -0.11 -18.00 -13.95
N ALA A 180 1.12 -18.41 -13.61
CA ALA A 180 1.41 -19.04 -12.33
C ALA A 180 1.17 -18.13 -11.13
N ASN A 181 1.18 -16.80 -11.31
CA ASN A 181 0.93 -15.82 -10.26
C ASN A 181 -0.57 -15.53 -10.03
N LEU A 182 -1.46 -15.87 -10.97
CA LEU A 182 -2.90 -15.58 -10.83
C LEU A 182 -3.53 -16.32 -9.65
N TRP A 183 -3.22 -17.60 -9.47
CA TRP A 183 -3.79 -18.40 -8.39
C TRP A 183 -3.33 -17.96 -7.00
N PRO A 184 -2.05 -17.68 -6.74
CA PRO A 184 -1.64 -17.09 -5.47
C PRO A 184 -2.36 -15.80 -5.13
N VAL A 185 -2.56 -14.88 -6.09
CA VAL A 185 -3.34 -13.65 -5.88
C VAL A 185 -4.78 -13.94 -5.50
N LYS A 186 -5.45 -14.81 -6.23
CA LYS A 186 -6.83 -15.19 -5.93
C LYS A 186 -6.98 -15.79 -4.53
N GLU A 187 -6.03 -16.59 -4.08
CA GLU A 187 -6.04 -17.14 -2.73
C GLU A 187 -5.77 -16.07 -1.67
N ALA A 188 -4.85 -15.13 -1.91
CA ALA A 188 -4.64 -13.97 -1.04
C ALA A 188 -5.93 -13.13 -0.91
N LEU A 189 -6.62 -12.85 -2.03
CA LEU A 189 -7.89 -12.13 -2.03
C LEU A 189 -9.01 -12.90 -1.29
N LYS A 190 -9.07 -14.22 -1.44
CA LYS A 190 -9.99 -15.05 -0.65
C LYS A 190 -9.71 -14.98 0.85
N GLU A 191 -8.43 -14.95 1.22
CA GLU A 191 -8.03 -14.77 2.62
C GLU A 191 -8.41 -13.38 3.13
N ALA A 192 -8.14 -12.33 2.34
CA ALA A 192 -8.57 -10.96 2.63
C ALA A 192 -10.09 -10.89 2.87
N ARG A 193 -10.89 -11.53 2.00
CA ARG A 193 -12.35 -11.64 2.17
C ARG A 193 -12.76 -12.37 3.46
N LYS A 194 -12.07 -13.43 3.87
CA LYS A 194 -12.33 -14.09 5.16
C LYS A 194 -12.10 -13.14 6.34
N GLN A 195 -11.13 -12.27 6.23
CA GLN A 195 -10.85 -11.20 7.19
C GLN A 195 -11.78 -9.99 7.03
N LYS A 196 -12.73 -10.02 6.09
CA LYS A 196 -13.69 -8.95 5.78
C LYS A 196 -13.02 -7.67 5.26
N ALA A 197 -11.89 -7.83 4.59
CA ALA A 197 -11.18 -6.73 3.99
C ALA A 197 -12.00 -6.04 2.89
N PHE A 198 -11.78 -4.75 2.74
CA PHE A 198 -12.09 -4.02 1.53
C PHE A 198 -10.86 -4.07 0.62
N THR A 199 -11.02 -4.49 -0.63
CA THR A 199 -9.93 -4.65 -1.59
C THR A 199 -10.14 -3.74 -2.78
N PHE A 200 -9.06 -3.16 -3.31
CA PHE A 200 -9.13 -2.29 -4.47
C PHE A 200 -7.88 -2.39 -5.35
N TRP A 201 -8.09 -2.19 -6.64
CA TRP A 201 -7.04 -2.22 -7.64
C TRP A 201 -6.28 -0.88 -7.62
N ASN A 202 -4.96 -0.97 -7.39
CA ASN A 202 -4.10 0.18 -7.24
C ASN A 202 -3.65 0.70 -8.61
N HIS A 203 -3.51 2.03 -8.73
CA HIS A 203 -2.88 2.74 -9.84
C HIS A 203 -2.94 1.99 -11.19
N PRO A 204 -4.13 1.64 -11.69
CA PRO A 204 -4.30 0.77 -12.86
C PRO A 204 -3.62 1.28 -14.12
N ALA A 205 -3.36 2.58 -14.21
CA ALA A 205 -2.62 3.19 -15.31
C ALA A 205 -1.12 2.85 -15.33
N TRP A 206 -0.57 2.34 -14.21
CA TRP A 206 0.83 1.89 -14.12
C TRP A 206 0.98 0.39 -14.44
N SER A 207 -0.10 -0.26 -14.74
CA SER A 207 -0.17 -1.72 -14.83
C SER A 207 0.61 -2.33 -15.97
N SER A 208 1.15 -1.52 -16.89
CA SER A 208 1.98 -2.03 -18.00
C SER A 208 2.99 -0.98 -18.44
N GLU A 209 4.25 -1.34 -18.48
CA GLU A 209 5.32 -0.47 -18.99
C GLU A 209 5.11 -0.10 -20.48
N GLU A 210 4.38 -0.92 -21.24
CA GLU A 210 4.06 -0.68 -22.64
C GLU A 210 2.85 0.25 -22.83
N PHE A 211 2.00 0.43 -21.80
CA PHE A 211 0.74 1.16 -21.86
C PHE A 211 0.55 2.10 -20.69
N ILE A 212 1.57 2.88 -20.36
CA ILE A 212 1.46 3.90 -19.33
C ILE A 212 0.34 4.87 -19.73
N GLY A 213 -0.69 4.97 -18.87
CA GLY A 213 -1.81 5.89 -19.04
C GLY A 213 -3.15 5.25 -19.44
N GLU A 214 -3.18 4.00 -19.88
CA GLU A 214 -4.42 3.31 -20.23
C GLU A 214 -4.62 2.04 -19.38
N PRO A 215 -5.42 2.07 -18.32
CA PRO A 215 -5.78 0.88 -17.55
C PRO A 215 -6.58 -0.09 -18.43
N MET A 216 -6.24 -1.38 -18.34
CA MET A 216 -6.87 -2.41 -19.14
C MET A 216 -7.51 -3.47 -18.26
N VAL A 217 -8.83 -3.59 -18.32
CA VAL A 217 -9.54 -4.69 -17.66
C VAL A 217 -9.29 -5.99 -18.42
N ARG A 218 -8.78 -6.99 -17.72
CA ARG A 218 -8.56 -8.37 -18.20
C ARG A 218 -9.56 -9.31 -17.55
N ASP A 219 -9.68 -10.52 -18.06
CA ASP A 219 -10.67 -11.47 -17.52
C ASP A 219 -10.42 -11.81 -16.06
N VAL A 220 -9.17 -11.79 -15.62
CA VAL A 220 -8.84 -11.95 -14.19
C VAL A 220 -9.48 -10.85 -13.33
N HIS A 221 -9.53 -9.61 -13.81
CA HIS A 221 -10.18 -8.51 -13.08
C HIS A 221 -11.70 -8.71 -13.06
N LYS A 222 -12.29 -9.12 -14.20
CA LYS A 222 -13.73 -9.44 -14.28
C LYS A 222 -14.08 -10.56 -13.31
N ASP A 223 -13.29 -11.66 -13.27
CA ASP A 223 -13.47 -12.74 -12.30
C ASP A 223 -13.40 -12.24 -10.85
N PHE A 224 -12.49 -11.29 -10.54
CA PHE A 224 -12.40 -10.71 -9.20
C PHE A 224 -13.60 -9.81 -8.88
N PHE A 225 -14.09 -9.03 -9.83
CA PHE A 225 -15.29 -8.22 -9.65
C PHE A 225 -16.53 -9.11 -9.45
N GLU A 226 -16.74 -10.08 -10.32
CA GLU A 226 -17.88 -11.01 -10.26
C GLU A 226 -17.87 -11.91 -9.02
N SER A 227 -16.66 -12.25 -8.53
CA SER A 227 -16.47 -13.07 -7.32
C SER A 227 -16.49 -12.24 -6.02
N GLU A 228 -16.74 -10.92 -6.08
CA GLU A 228 -16.67 -10.01 -4.93
C GLU A 228 -15.33 -10.12 -4.19
N LEU A 229 -14.24 -10.23 -4.95
CA LEU A 229 -12.87 -10.24 -4.44
C LEU A 229 -12.16 -8.92 -4.67
N LEU A 230 -12.77 -7.99 -5.41
CA LEU A 230 -12.26 -6.66 -5.70
C LEU A 230 -13.44 -5.69 -5.69
N HIS A 231 -13.36 -4.68 -4.83
CA HIS A 231 -14.49 -3.81 -4.49
C HIS A 231 -14.31 -2.38 -5.00
N GLY A 232 -13.08 -1.97 -5.24
CA GLY A 232 -12.75 -0.60 -5.62
C GLY A 232 -11.59 -0.52 -6.61
N ILE A 233 -11.32 0.70 -7.07
CA ILE A 233 -10.24 1.03 -7.99
C ILE A 233 -9.72 2.43 -7.70
N GLU A 234 -8.41 2.59 -7.71
CA GLU A 234 -7.79 3.92 -7.66
C GLU A 234 -7.91 4.61 -9.01
N VAL A 235 -8.47 5.82 -8.98
CA VAL A 235 -8.54 6.72 -10.14
C VAL A 235 -7.49 7.83 -10.07
N ALA A 236 -6.98 8.09 -8.88
CA ALA A 236 -5.86 9.00 -8.66
C ALA A 236 -4.86 8.37 -7.70
N ASN A 237 -3.56 8.56 -7.97
CA ASN A 237 -2.47 8.12 -7.13
C ASN A 237 -1.29 9.07 -7.33
N GLY A 238 -0.81 9.69 -6.24
CA GLY A 238 0.18 10.75 -6.31
C GLY A 238 -0.28 11.91 -7.20
N ASP A 239 0.51 12.26 -8.20
CA ASP A 239 0.20 13.31 -9.16
C ASP A 239 -0.62 12.83 -10.38
N GLY A 240 -0.95 11.54 -10.41
CA GLY A 240 -1.63 10.89 -11.53
C GLY A 240 -3.14 10.80 -11.34
N TYR A 241 -3.90 11.09 -12.40
CA TYR A 241 -5.35 10.84 -12.48
C TYR A 241 -5.66 10.09 -13.78
N SER A 242 -6.54 9.10 -13.72
CA SER A 242 -6.97 8.31 -14.88
C SER A 242 -8.48 8.40 -15.09
N GLU A 243 -8.89 9.02 -16.18
CA GLU A 243 -10.28 9.08 -16.63
C GLU A 243 -10.80 7.68 -16.99
N GLU A 244 -9.92 6.85 -17.57
CA GLU A 244 -10.23 5.47 -17.96
C GLU A 244 -10.50 4.60 -16.73
N ALA A 245 -9.71 4.75 -15.67
CA ALA A 245 -9.96 4.06 -14.40
C ALA A 245 -11.29 4.50 -13.77
N PHE A 246 -11.61 5.79 -13.88
CA PHE A 246 -12.90 6.31 -13.43
C PHE A 246 -14.05 5.69 -14.23
N GLN A 247 -13.91 5.58 -15.56
CA GLN A 247 -14.91 4.93 -16.40
C GLN A 247 -15.09 3.44 -16.05
N ILE A 248 -13.98 2.72 -15.78
CA ILE A 248 -14.03 1.33 -15.32
C ILE A 248 -14.82 1.23 -14.00
N ALA A 249 -14.58 2.15 -13.06
CA ALA A 249 -15.33 2.19 -11.80
C ALA A 249 -16.83 2.30 -12.04
N LEU A 250 -17.26 3.16 -12.96
CA LEU A 250 -18.68 3.33 -13.31
C LEU A 250 -19.25 2.10 -14.01
N ASP A 251 -18.53 1.52 -14.94
CA ASP A 251 -18.99 0.37 -15.75
C ASP A 251 -19.17 -0.90 -14.89
N TYR A 252 -18.33 -1.09 -13.88
CA TYR A 252 -18.36 -2.26 -13.01
C TYR A 252 -18.97 -2.00 -11.61
N GLY A 253 -19.37 -0.76 -11.33
CA GLY A 253 -19.96 -0.39 -10.03
C GLY A 253 -18.98 -0.46 -8.87
N LEU A 254 -17.71 -0.13 -9.12
CA LEU A 254 -16.64 -0.16 -8.11
C LEU A 254 -16.61 1.11 -7.27
N THR A 255 -16.12 1.00 -6.04
CA THR A 255 -15.80 2.17 -5.22
C THR A 255 -14.62 2.92 -5.82
N ILE A 256 -14.75 4.23 -5.95
CA ILE A 256 -13.72 5.12 -6.48
C ILE A 256 -12.82 5.56 -5.33
N LEU A 257 -11.51 5.45 -5.54
CA LEU A 257 -10.46 5.91 -4.62
C LEU A 257 -9.52 6.90 -5.31
N GLY A 258 -8.96 7.84 -4.54
CA GLY A 258 -7.99 8.79 -5.04
C GLY A 258 -7.45 9.69 -3.95
#